data_06bcd262cfbf901d53dbcfdd1d3bd184
#
_entry.id   06bcd262cfbf901d53dbcfdd1d3bd184
#
_cell.length_a   1.000
_cell.length_b   1.000
_cell.length_c   1.000
_cell.angle_alpha   90.00
_cell.angle_beta   90.00
_cell.angle_gamma   90.00
#
_symmetry.space_group_name_H-M   'P 1'
#
loop_
_entity.id
_entity.type
_entity.pdbx_description
1 polymer ?
#
loop_
_entity_poly.entity_id
_entity_poly.type
_entity_poly.pdbx_seq_one_letter_code
_entity_poly.pdbx_strand_id
1 'polypeptide(L)'
;MKHCILARFRADAGDWRAYLPEIREIFSAAGDIPGVRGAEVFPNCVDRENRYHVLIRLAMDPAALAAYDVSPMHHRWKDRFGPLLEKKAIFDLEE
;
A
#
# COMPACT_ATOMS: atom_id res chain seq x y z
N MET A 1 -11.30 -2.43 -10.98
CA MET A 1 -10.89 -1.22 -10.24
C MET A 1 -9.46 -1.40 -9.75
N LYS A 2 -8.71 -0.32 -9.74
CA LYS A 2 -7.41 -0.28 -9.07
C LYS A 2 -7.53 0.57 -7.81
N HIS A 3 -7.26 -0.03 -6.66
CA HIS A 3 -7.20 0.65 -5.38
C HIS A 3 -5.75 1.04 -5.13
N CYS A 4 -5.47 2.34 -5.09
CA CYS A 4 -4.10 2.85 -4.99
C CYS A 4 -3.86 3.49 -3.64
N ILE A 5 -2.77 3.10 -3.00
CA ILE A 5 -2.31 3.65 -1.73
C ILE A 5 -1.00 4.39 -2.01
N LEU A 6 -0.94 5.65 -1.61
CA LEU A 6 0.28 6.45 -1.67
C LEU A 6 0.76 6.67 -0.24
N ALA A 7 2.00 6.34 0.04
CA ALA A 7 2.55 6.44 1.39
C ALA A 7 3.84 7.26 1.40
N ARG A 8 3.92 8.19 2.35
CA ARG A 8 5.15 8.93 2.63
C ARG A 8 5.59 8.64 4.06
N PHE A 9 6.84 8.22 4.21
CA PHE A 9 7.41 7.89 5.50
C PHE A 9 7.88 9.15 6.22
N ARG A 10 7.82 9.12 7.56
CA ARG A 10 8.36 10.16 8.42
C ARG A 10 9.86 10.24 8.23
N ALA A 11 10.41 11.45 8.38
CA ALA A 11 11.86 11.65 8.25
C ALA A 11 12.66 10.84 9.27
N ASP A 12 12.07 10.57 10.44
CA ASP A 12 12.71 9.80 11.51
C ASP A 12 12.48 8.28 11.41
N ALA A 13 11.82 7.82 10.35
CA ALA A 13 11.57 6.38 10.15
C ALA A 13 12.76 5.62 9.56
N GLY A 14 13.84 6.30 9.21
CA GLY A 14 14.99 5.69 8.54
C GLY A 14 14.85 5.70 7.03
N ASP A 15 15.66 4.89 6.35
CA ASP A 15 15.61 4.78 4.89
C ASP A 15 14.38 3.97 4.47
N TRP A 16 13.41 4.64 3.86
CA TRP A 16 12.16 4.00 3.45
C TRP A 16 12.37 2.89 2.42
N ARG A 17 13.43 2.96 1.63
CA ARG A 17 13.72 1.92 0.62
C ARG A 17 14.02 0.57 1.26
N ALA A 18 14.53 0.58 2.47
CA ALA A 18 14.82 -0.66 3.21
C ALA A 18 13.55 -1.43 3.58
N TYR A 19 12.40 -0.77 3.59
CA TYR A 19 11.12 -1.41 3.92
C TYR A 19 10.44 -2.07 2.73
N LEU A 20 10.88 -1.81 1.50
CA LEU A 20 10.23 -2.34 0.29
C LEU A 20 10.06 -3.86 0.28
N PRO A 21 11.08 -4.66 0.66
CA PRO A 21 10.89 -6.11 0.70
C PRO A 21 9.78 -6.55 1.63
N GLU A 22 9.66 -5.94 2.81
CA GLU A 22 8.61 -6.28 3.77
C GLU A 22 7.24 -5.84 3.28
N ILE A 23 7.14 -4.65 2.66
CA ILE A 23 5.88 -4.18 2.08
C ILE A 23 5.43 -5.15 0.99
N ARG A 24 6.32 -5.58 0.11
CA ARG A 24 6.01 -6.54 -0.94
C ARG A 24 5.55 -7.87 -0.37
N GLU A 25 6.20 -8.33 0.70
CA GLU A 25 5.79 -9.57 1.38
C GLU A 25 4.36 -9.48 1.92
N ILE A 26 4.03 -8.37 2.59
CA ILE A 26 2.68 -8.17 3.13
C ILE A 26 1.65 -8.23 1.99
N PHE A 27 1.86 -7.46 0.93
CA PHE A 27 0.90 -7.37 -0.17
C PHE A 27 0.91 -8.59 -1.10
N SER A 28 1.88 -9.49 -0.96
CA SER A 28 1.86 -10.76 -1.71
C SER A 28 0.66 -11.64 -1.33
N ALA A 29 0.06 -11.42 -0.17
CA ALA A 29 -1.14 -12.13 0.28
C ALA A 29 -2.44 -11.52 -0.26
N ALA A 30 -2.37 -10.46 -1.07
CA ALA A 30 -3.57 -9.75 -1.54
C ALA A 30 -4.54 -10.66 -2.30
N GLY A 31 -4.01 -11.60 -3.10
CA GLY A 31 -4.84 -12.53 -3.86
C GLY A 31 -5.66 -13.51 -3.03
N ASP A 32 -5.38 -13.62 -1.72
CA ASP A 32 -6.16 -14.46 -0.81
C ASP A 32 -7.47 -13.80 -0.40
N ILE A 33 -7.62 -12.49 -0.67
CA ILE A 33 -8.84 -11.74 -0.33
C ILE A 33 -9.85 -11.94 -1.45
N PRO A 34 -11.11 -12.36 -1.13
CA PRO A 34 -12.12 -12.55 -2.15
C PRO A 34 -12.34 -11.30 -3.01
N GLY A 35 -12.26 -11.46 -4.33
CA GLY A 35 -12.43 -10.37 -5.28
C GLY A 35 -11.19 -9.52 -5.52
N VAL A 36 -10.08 -9.81 -4.85
CA VAL A 36 -8.79 -9.15 -5.08
C VAL A 36 -7.91 -10.06 -5.94
N ARG A 37 -7.41 -9.54 -7.05
CA ARG A 37 -6.60 -10.32 -8.00
C ARG A 37 -5.11 -10.25 -7.73
N GLY A 38 -4.64 -9.20 -7.07
CA GLY A 38 -3.23 -9.06 -6.73
C GLY A 38 -2.88 -7.63 -6.41
N ALA A 39 -1.61 -7.43 -6.07
CA ALA A 39 -1.06 -6.12 -5.73
C ALA A 39 0.32 -5.92 -6.33
N GLU A 40 0.64 -4.68 -6.61
CA GLU A 40 1.96 -4.26 -7.07
C GLU A 40 2.47 -3.14 -6.16
N VAL A 41 3.77 -3.12 -5.89
CA VAL A 41 4.41 -2.12 -5.04
C VAL A 41 5.51 -1.44 -5.83
N PHE A 42 5.41 -0.11 -5.95
CA PHE A 42 6.34 0.69 -6.75
C PHE A 42 7.03 1.74 -5.87
N PRO A 43 8.37 1.81 -5.87
CA PRO A 43 9.07 2.94 -5.27
C PRO A 43 9.00 4.14 -6.19
N ASN A 44 8.90 5.35 -5.62
CA ASN A 44 9.00 6.56 -6.41
C ASN A 44 10.45 6.73 -6.89
N CYS A 45 10.64 7.04 -8.17
CA CYS A 45 11.96 7.27 -8.74
C CYS A 45 12.45 8.72 -8.56
N VAL A 46 11.59 9.61 -8.04
CA VAL A 46 11.93 11.01 -7.75
C VAL A 46 11.78 11.25 -6.27
N ASP A 47 12.87 11.59 -5.60
CA ASP A 47 12.90 11.86 -4.16
C ASP A 47 12.87 13.36 -3.92
N ARG A 48 11.67 13.90 -3.73
CA ARG A 48 11.42 15.31 -3.41
C ARG A 48 10.39 15.41 -2.30
N GLU A 49 10.40 16.53 -1.58
CA GLU A 49 9.48 16.76 -0.46
C GLU A 49 8.00 16.67 -0.84
N ASN A 50 7.65 17.03 -2.07
CA ASN A 50 6.27 17.02 -2.54
C ASN A 50 5.88 15.69 -3.18
N ARG A 51 6.62 14.62 -2.93
CA ARG A 51 6.37 13.28 -3.44
C ARG A 51 6.00 12.31 -2.32
N TYR A 52 5.17 11.33 -2.65
CA TYR A 52 5.04 10.11 -1.85
C TYR A 52 6.20 9.17 -2.20
N HIS A 53 6.56 8.30 -1.27
CA HIS A 53 7.70 7.39 -1.46
C HIS A 53 7.30 6.10 -2.17
N VAL A 54 6.10 5.59 -1.88
CA VAL A 54 5.66 4.27 -2.34
C VAL A 54 4.24 4.36 -2.87
N LEU A 55 4.01 3.69 -4.01
CA LEU A 55 2.68 3.44 -4.55
C LEU A 55 2.39 1.96 -4.43
N ILE A 56 1.26 1.63 -3.82
CA ILE A 56 0.73 0.26 -3.77
C ILE A 56 -0.55 0.24 -4.59
N ARG A 57 -0.63 -0.67 -5.56
CA ARG A 57 -1.78 -0.75 -6.46
C ARG A 57 -2.38 -2.14 -6.40
N LEU A 58 -3.63 -2.23 -5.95
CA LEU A 58 -4.36 -3.50 -5.88
C LEU A 58 -5.40 -3.56 -6.98
N ALA A 59 -5.40 -4.67 -7.73
CA ALA A 59 -6.44 -4.96 -8.70
C ALA A 59 -7.57 -5.70 -7.98
N MET A 60 -8.79 -5.16 -8.02
CA MET A 60 -9.92 -5.77 -7.32
C MET A 60 -11.26 -5.40 -7.94
N ASP A 61 -12.26 -6.21 -7.66
CA ASP A 61 -13.63 -5.83 -7.94
C ASP A 61 -14.05 -4.74 -6.94
N PRO A 62 -14.84 -3.73 -7.34
CA PRO A 62 -15.26 -2.69 -6.41
C PRO A 62 -15.94 -3.24 -5.14
N ALA A 63 -16.68 -4.34 -5.27
CA ALA A 63 -17.33 -4.98 -4.14
C ALA A 63 -16.35 -5.61 -3.14
N ALA A 64 -15.10 -5.83 -3.52
CA ALA A 64 -14.08 -6.44 -2.66
C ALA A 64 -13.51 -5.47 -1.63
N LEU A 65 -13.77 -4.17 -1.76
CA LEU A 65 -13.16 -3.17 -0.90
C LEU A 65 -13.47 -3.40 0.57
N ALA A 66 -14.71 -3.78 0.90
CA ALA A 66 -15.09 -4.08 2.28
C ALA A 66 -14.32 -5.28 2.84
N ALA A 67 -14.16 -6.35 2.04
CA ALA A 67 -13.39 -7.52 2.46
C ALA A 67 -11.91 -7.19 2.64
N TYR A 68 -11.37 -6.35 1.78
CA TYR A 68 -10.01 -5.84 1.90
C TYR A 68 -9.82 -5.06 3.21
N ASP A 69 -10.73 -4.14 3.52
CA ASP A 69 -10.63 -3.28 4.70
C ASP A 69 -10.51 -4.06 6.01
N VAL A 70 -11.18 -5.21 6.12
CA VAL A 70 -11.18 -6.05 7.32
C VAL A 70 -10.20 -7.21 7.24
N SER A 71 -9.44 -7.33 6.16
CA SER A 71 -8.55 -8.48 5.95
C SER A 71 -7.35 -8.45 6.92
N PRO A 72 -6.82 -9.65 7.28
CA PRO A 72 -5.59 -9.72 8.08
C PRO A 72 -4.41 -9.01 7.42
N MET A 73 -4.31 -9.07 6.09
CA MET A 73 -3.24 -8.39 5.35
C MET A 73 -3.30 -6.88 5.54
N HIS A 74 -4.50 -6.29 5.43
CA HIS A 74 -4.68 -4.84 5.60
C HIS A 74 -4.35 -4.41 7.03
N HIS A 75 -4.77 -5.19 8.03
CA HIS A 75 -4.41 -4.94 9.43
C HIS A 75 -2.90 -5.01 9.64
N ARG A 76 -2.24 -6.03 9.05
CA ARG A 76 -0.78 -6.16 9.14
C ARG A 76 -0.06 -4.95 8.56
N TRP A 77 -0.51 -4.46 7.40
CA TRP A 77 0.01 -3.25 6.77
C TRP A 77 -0.14 -2.04 7.69
N LYS A 78 -1.33 -1.81 8.20
CA LYS A 78 -1.63 -0.66 9.06
C LYS A 78 -0.86 -0.72 10.38
N ASP A 79 -0.81 -1.88 11.02
CA ASP A 79 -0.17 -2.03 12.32
C ASP A 79 1.35 -1.85 12.21
N ARG A 80 1.94 -2.41 11.18
CA ARG A 80 3.39 -2.34 11.00
C ARG A 80 3.87 -1.00 10.48
N PHE A 81 3.22 -0.45 9.47
CA PHE A 81 3.70 0.74 8.77
C PHE A 81 2.97 2.03 9.12
N GLY A 82 1.73 1.95 9.59
CA GLY A 82 0.98 3.15 9.96
C GLY A 82 1.75 4.11 10.85
N PRO A 83 2.38 3.64 11.94
CA PRO A 83 3.15 4.52 12.83
C PRO A 83 4.38 5.18 12.19
N LEU A 84 4.87 4.63 11.07
CA LEU A 84 6.06 5.15 10.38
C LEU A 84 5.71 6.16 9.30
N LEU A 85 4.43 6.35 8.99
CA LEU A 85 4.01 7.22 7.90
C LEU A 85 3.80 8.66 8.36
N GLU A 86 4.32 9.59 7.58
CA GLU A 86 4.01 11.01 7.72
C GLU A 86 2.60 11.28 7.19
N LYS A 87 2.29 10.71 6.03
CA LYS A 87 0.98 10.87 5.39
C LYS A 87 0.70 9.72 4.44
N LYS A 88 -0.58 9.53 4.16
CA LYS A 88 -1.08 8.50 3.28
C LYS A 88 -2.25 9.07 2.47
N ALA A 89 -2.37 8.68 1.21
CA ALA A 89 -3.49 9.04 0.36
C ALA A 89 -4.03 7.80 -0.33
N ILE A 90 -5.33 7.80 -0.58
CA ILE A 90 -6.02 6.71 -1.28
C ILE A 90 -6.60 7.29 -2.57
N PHE A 91 -6.44 6.54 -3.65
CA PHE A 91 -7.03 6.88 -4.94
C PHE A 91 -7.56 5.60 -5.60
N ASP A 92 -8.83 5.61 -5.93
CA ASP A 92 -9.47 4.49 -6.62
C ASP A 92 -9.65 4.84 -8.09
N LEU A 93 -9.07 4.01 -8.96
CA LEU A 93 -9.07 4.21 -10.40
C LEU A 93 -9.98 3.17 -11.06
N GLU A 94 -10.90 3.66 -11.86
CA GLU A 94 -11.77 2.78 -12.66
C GLU A 94 -11.03 2.33 -13.91
N GLU A 95 -10.96 1.02 -14.10
CA GLU A 95 -10.45 0.43 -15.33
C GLU A 95 -10.97 -0.98 -15.58
#